data_4cc6df0aecd366e5cbf81ef507e2efe4
#
_entry.id   4cc6df0aecd366e5cbf81ef507e2efe4
#
_cell.length_a   1.000
_cell.length_b   1.000
_cell.length_c   1.000
_cell.angle_alpha   90.00
_cell.angle_beta   90.00
_cell.angle_gamma   90.00
#
_symmetry.space_group_name_H-M   'P 1'
#
loop_
_entity.id
_entity.type
_entity.pdbx_description
1 polymer ?
#
loop_
_entity_poly.entity_id
_entity_poly.type
_entity_poly.pdbx_seq_one_letter_code
_entity_poly.pdbx_strand_id
1 'polypeptide(L)'
;MSDPAKLLYDLAEHDSRIYCAFDISNNKYLYANAAFQAFFQMGPEKATPRLLFEMVHPEDRNYLRSVFQDMKPGDFREHLEFRSMAHDRIRFLQLSMVLTACVEGNRTITGYIDDITGFRDNLDTMEALSSKKNAILNILSHDLAGPLGSISNYSYMLSMKADPKDELTLKMINSIQSISKRCIRLIQEFVKMEFIESTASDLVKTRYNLVERIAAFMEDYLQHELQLKKNIRFIRDDQPIYAEIDEYKFMQVINNLISNALKFTPDDGLIEVHLRKQDDTVQIEVKDTGIGIPEAFHETLFDKFSKARRPGIKGETSVGLGMSIIKTIVEWHHGQIWFESKVGVGTTFHIQIPACD
;
A
#
# COMPACT_ATOMS: atom_id res chain seq x y z
N MET A 1 7.06 42.34 27.39
CA MET A 1 7.47 41.20 26.54
C MET A 1 7.64 40.00 27.47
N SER A 2 6.90 38.93 27.26
CA SER A 2 7.04 37.71 28.06
C SER A 2 8.43 37.12 27.81
N ASP A 3 9.10 36.66 28.86
CA ASP A 3 10.39 36.00 28.82
C ASP A 3 10.26 34.70 28.00
N PRO A 4 10.98 34.50 26.87
CA PRO A 4 10.93 33.29 26.05
C PRO A 4 11.22 32.02 26.85
N ALA A 5 12.12 32.11 27.83
CA ALA A 5 12.48 30.97 28.68
C ALA A 5 11.27 30.53 29.55
N LYS A 6 10.50 31.48 30.05
CA LYS A 6 9.29 31.20 30.84
C LYS A 6 8.21 30.54 29.99
N LEU A 7 8.03 30.99 28.74
CA LEU A 7 7.05 30.39 27.84
C LEU A 7 7.38 28.93 27.50
N LEU A 8 8.67 28.62 27.25
CA LEU A 8 9.12 27.25 27.02
C LEU A 8 8.98 26.36 28.27
N TYR A 9 9.27 26.91 29.44
CA TYR A 9 9.08 26.22 30.71
C TYR A 9 7.59 25.90 30.94
N ASP A 10 6.70 26.87 30.78
CA ASP A 10 5.26 26.69 30.95
C ASP A 10 4.71 25.65 29.95
N LEU A 11 5.22 25.64 28.72
CA LEU A 11 4.86 24.61 27.70
C LEU A 11 5.30 23.20 28.14
N ALA A 12 6.55 23.05 28.57
CA ALA A 12 7.08 21.76 29.00
C ALA A 12 6.35 21.23 30.26
N GLU A 13 5.96 22.08 31.19
CA GLU A 13 5.20 21.67 32.38
C GLU A 13 3.79 21.16 32.10
N HIS A 14 3.15 21.63 31.02
CA HIS A 14 1.78 21.26 30.68
C HIS A 14 1.73 20.20 29.57
N ASP A 15 2.88 19.80 29.00
CA ASP A 15 2.96 18.74 28.00
C ASP A 15 2.85 17.35 28.67
N SER A 16 2.15 16.43 28.00
CA SER A 16 2.06 15.02 28.42
C SER A 16 3.36 14.24 28.28
N ARG A 17 4.28 14.71 27.45
CA ARG A 17 5.61 14.12 27.28
C ARG A 17 6.49 14.37 28.52
N ILE A 18 7.38 13.45 28.75
CA ILE A 18 8.30 13.46 29.91
C ILE A 18 9.53 14.27 29.54
N TYR A 19 9.59 15.54 29.97
CA TYR A 19 10.76 16.41 29.75
C TYR A 19 11.74 16.33 30.91
N CYS A 20 13.03 16.23 30.59
CA CYS A 20 14.08 16.35 31.59
C CYS A 20 15.36 16.96 31.03
N ALA A 21 16.12 17.58 31.92
CA ALA A 21 17.50 17.99 31.69
C ALA A 21 18.38 17.42 32.81
N PHE A 22 19.44 16.73 32.44
CA PHE A 22 20.33 16.02 33.36
C PHE A 22 21.77 16.48 33.17
N ASP A 23 22.39 16.97 34.23
CA ASP A 23 23.81 17.30 34.27
C ASP A 23 24.64 16.03 34.55
N ILE A 24 25.35 15.56 33.52
CA ILE A 24 26.15 14.34 33.59
C ILE A 24 27.35 14.55 34.52
N SER A 25 27.95 15.76 34.53
CA SER A 25 29.16 16.08 35.27
C SER A 25 28.93 16.09 36.78
N ASN A 26 27.77 16.58 37.22
CA ASN A 26 27.38 16.68 38.61
C ASN A 26 26.40 15.59 39.05
N ASN A 27 26.00 14.69 38.13
CA ASN A 27 25.06 13.60 38.36
C ASN A 27 23.71 14.10 38.96
N LYS A 28 23.17 15.16 38.41
CA LYS A 28 21.99 15.84 38.97
C LYS A 28 20.99 16.26 37.87
N TYR A 29 19.70 16.10 38.16
CA TYR A 29 18.66 16.70 37.34
C TYR A 29 18.61 18.22 37.52
N LEU A 30 18.67 18.93 36.43
CA LEU A 30 18.47 20.40 36.39
C LEU A 30 17.00 20.73 36.24
N TYR A 31 16.25 19.87 35.53
CA TYR A 31 14.83 20.05 35.29
C TYR A 31 14.16 18.67 35.08
N ALA A 32 12.94 18.54 35.54
CA ALA A 32 12.00 17.47 35.22
C ALA A 32 10.59 17.98 35.43
N ASN A 33 9.73 17.82 34.41
CA ASN A 33 8.36 18.28 34.42
C ASN A 33 7.42 17.40 35.28
N ALA A 34 6.17 17.82 35.42
CA ALA A 34 5.13 17.08 36.16
C ALA A 34 4.91 15.66 35.58
N ALA A 35 4.97 15.50 34.24
CA ALA A 35 4.84 14.19 33.58
C ALA A 35 5.96 13.21 33.97
N PHE A 36 7.19 13.68 34.19
CA PHE A 36 8.28 12.86 34.72
C PHE A 36 7.91 12.25 36.05
N GLN A 37 7.44 13.08 36.99
CA GLN A 37 7.09 12.60 38.33
C GLN A 37 5.90 11.64 38.30
N ALA A 38 4.92 11.91 37.47
CA ALA A 38 3.74 11.06 37.30
C ALA A 38 4.11 9.69 36.71
N PHE A 39 4.99 9.67 35.72
CA PHE A 39 5.40 8.43 35.03
C PHE A 39 6.31 7.57 35.90
N PHE A 40 7.38 8.15 36.49
CA PHE A 40 8.35 7.39 37.26
C PHE A 40 7.93 7.21 38.74
N GLN A 41 6.84 7.83 39.17
CA GLN A 41 6.35 7.86 40.57
C GLN A 41 7.43 8.26 41.60
N MET A 42 8.37 9.09 41.16
CA MET A 42 9.44 9.62 41.99
C MET A 42 9.83 11.02 41.54
N GLY A 43 10.27 11.82 42.48
CA GLY A 43 10.83 13.14 42.17
C GLY A 43 12.23 13.02 41.55
N PRO A 44 12.70 14.07 40.85
CA PRO A 44 14.00 14.10 40.18
C PRO A 44 15.18 13.91 41.16
N GLU A 45 14.99 14.25 42.43
CA GLU A 45 16.00 14.10 43.50
C GLU A 45 16.28 12.64 43.86
N LYS A 46 15.34 11.73 43.60
CA LYS A 46 15.46 10.30 43.84
C LYS A 46 15.80 9.50 42.56
N ALA A 47 15.51 10.07 41.41
CA ALA A 47 15.78 9.46 40.13
C ALA A 47 17.28 9.51 39.81
N THR A 48 17.94 8.36 39.82
CA THR A 48 19.31 8.27 39.34
C THR A 48 19.36 7.68 37.94
N PRO A 49 20.34 8.03 37.08
CA PRO A 49 20.47 7.44 35.76
C PRO A 49 20.51 5.91 35.80
N ARG A 50 21.15 5.35 36.82
CA ARG A 50 21.20 3.90 36.99
C ARG A 50 19.83 3.30 37.24
N LEU A 51 19.01 3.91 38.10
CA LEU A 51 17.67 3.43 38.43
C LEU A 51 16.78 3.50 37.21
N LEU A 52 16.79 4.61 36.44
CA LEU A 52 16.04 4.74 35.21
C LEU A 52 16.48 3.75 34.16
N PHE A 53 17.79 3.45 34.08
CA PHE A 53 18.33 2.47 33.16
C PHE A 53 17.95 1.03 33.55
N GLU A 54 17.78 0.75 34.84
CA GLU A 54 17.26 -0.53 35.35
C GLU A 54 15.79 -0.75 34.97
N MET A 55 15.00 0.33 34.72
CA MET A 55 13.62 0.23 34.21
C MET A 55 13.55 -0.05 32.71
N VAL A 56 14.63 0.08 31.96
CA VAL A 56 14.69 -0.30 30.55
C VAL A 56 14.68 -1.82 30.43
N HIS A 57 13.93 -2.34 29.46
CA HIS A 57 13.90 -3.77 29.17
C HIS A 57 15.32 -4.33 28.92
N PRO A 58 15.68 -5.49 29.50
CA PRO A 58 17.04 -6.01 29.43
C PRO A 58 17.65 -6.08 28.02
N GLU A 59 16.86 -6.45 27.02
CA GLU A 59 17.31 -6.56 25.64
C GLU A 59 17.66 -5.20 25.03
N ASP A 60 17.01 -4.12 25.44
CA ASP A 60 17.20 -2.78 24.85
C ASP A 60 18.32 -1.98 25.55
N ARG A 61 18.82 -2.46 26.71
CA ARG A 61 19.85 -1.78 27.50
C ARG A 61 21.15 -1.59 26.74
N ASN A 62 21.62 -2.61 26.02
CA ASN A 62 22.88 -2.53 25.28
C ASN A 62 22.76 -1.52 24.12
N TYR A 63 21.63 -1.51 23.43
CA TYR A 63 21.34 -0.54 22.38
C TYR A 63 21.40 0.89 22.92
N LEU A 64 20.64 1.21 23.95
CA LEU A 64 20.65 2.56 24.52
C LEU A 64 22.04 2.93 25.06
N ARG A 65 22.77 2.02 25.72
CA ARG A 65 24.12 2.27 26.21
C ARG A 65 25.07 2.68 25.08
N SER A 66 25.04 1.99 23.95
CA SER A 66 25.88 2.34 22.81
C SER A 66 25.54 3.73 22.27
N VAL A 67 24.25 4.07 22.15
CA VAL A 67 23.82 5.40 21.71
C VAL A 67 24.36 6.50 22.63
N PHE A 68 24.24 6.34 23.95
CA PHE A 68 24.75 7.32 24.92
C PHE A 68 26.27 7.44 24.89
N GLN A 69 27.00 6.35 24.70
CA GLN A 69 28.48 6.35 24.65
C GLN A 69 29.03 7.03 23.40
N ASP A 70 28.31 6.92 22.27
CA ASP A 70 28.73 7.47 20.98
C ASP A 70 28.40 8.95 20.81
N MET A 71 27.58 9.55 21.72
CA MET A 71 27.17 10.95 21.61
C MET A 71 28.31 11.92 21.92
N LYS A 72 28.44 12.94 21.08
CA LYS A 72 29.32 14.10 21.24
C LYS A 72 28.51 15.36 21.53
N PRO A 73 29.11 16.35 22.21
CA PRO A 73 28.45 17.64 22.36
C PRO A 73 27.99 18.24 21.05
N GLY A 74 26.73 18.64 20.97
CA GLY A 74 26.04 19.09 19.77
C GLY A 74 25.25 18.02 19.05
N ASP A 75 25.44 16.75 19.37
CA ASP A 75 24.67 15.68 18.75
C ASP A 75 23.22 15.71 19.24
N PHE A 76 22.30 15.59 18.28
CA PHE A 76 20.88 15.35 18.50
C PHE A 76 20.54 13.93 18.07
N ARG A 77 19.79 13.23 18.91
CA ARG A 77 19.23 11.91 18.62
C ARG A 77 17.74 11.97 18.80
N GLU A 78 17.00 11.52 17.81
CA GLU A 78 15.54 11.53 17.83
C GLU A 78 14.96 10.14 17.54
N HIS A 79 13.74 9.93 18.01
CA HIS A 79 12.97 8.72 17.75
C HIS A 79 13.66 7.43 18.20
N LEU A 80 14.39 7.47 19.30
CA LEU A 80 15.00 6.27 19.88
C LEU A 80 13.94 5.47 20.62
N GLU A 81 13.47 4.40 20.01
CA GLU A 81 12.44 3.56 20.61
C GLU A 81 13.08 2.50 21.52
N PHE A 82 12.46 2.28 22.67
CA PHE A 82 12.87 1.23 23.61
C PHE A 82 11.69 0.83 24.49
N ARG A 83 11.78 -0.33 25.08
CA ARG A 83 10.80 -0.86 26.05
C ARG A 83 11.21 -0.51 27.47
N SER A 84 10.27 -0.07 28.26
CA SER A 84 10.40 0.16 29.71
C SER A 84 9.55 -0.85 30.49
N MET A 85 10.07 -1.31 31.62
CA MET A 85 9.39 -2.20 32.58
C MET A 85 8.84 -1.38 33.76
N ALA A 86 8.29 -0.20 33.52
CA ALA A 86 7.69 0.61 34.57
C ALA A 86 6.31 0.06 34.95
N HIS A 87 6.02 -0.01 36.26
CA HIS A 87 4.71 -0.42 36.83
C HIS A 87 4.26 -1.85 36.44
N ASP A 88 5.18 -2.81 36.44
CA ASP A 88 4.91 -4.21 36.11
C ASP A 88 4.26 -4.44 34.71
N ARG A 89 4.40 -3.47 33.83
CA ARG A 89 3.96 -3.53 32.43
C ARG A 89 5.06 -3.09 31.49
N ILE A 90 5.11 -3.72 30.33
CA ILE A 90 5.97 -3.26 29.25
C ILE A 90 5.30 -2.04 28.62
N ARG A 91 6.04 -0.92 28.56
CA ARG A 91 5.67 0.29 27.86
C ARG A 91 6.65 0.57 26.75
N PHE A 92 6.16 1.02 25.62
CA PHE A 92 6.97 1.45 24.50
C PHE A 92 7.21 2.94 24.60
N LEU A 93 8.46 3.33 24.75
CA LEU A 93 8.87 4.72 24.92
C LEU A 93 9.71 5.16 23.72
N GLN A 94 9.58 6.42 23.35
CA GLN A 94 10.38 7.07 22.32
C GLN A 94 11.13 8.24 22.92
N LEU A 95 12.47 8.21 22.89
CA LEU A 95 13.36 9.22 23.43
C LEU A 95 13.91 10.10 22.31
N SER A 96 13.83 11.42 22.51
CA SER A 96 14.54 12.43 21.71
C SER A 96 15.39 13.27 22.65
N MET A 97 16.69 13.44 22.34
CA MET A 97 17.62 14.10 23.25
C MET A 97 18.76 14.79 22.51
N VAL A 98 19.31 15.81 23.15
CA VAL A 98 20.52 16.52 22.72
C VAL A 98 21.55 16.53 23.86
N LEU A 99 22.82 16.31 23.49
CA LEU A 99 23.94 16.46 24.41
C LEU A 99 24.56 17.84 24.19
N THR A 100 24.52 18.69 25.21
CA THR A 100 25.13 20.02 25.18
C THR A 100 26.34 20.09 26.12
N ALA A 101 27.33 20.91 25.78
CA ALA A 101 28.42 21.27 26.66
C ALA A 101 28.27 22.72 27.08
N CYS A 102 28.32 23.00 28.38
CA CYS A 102 28.34 24.37 28.91
C CYS A 102 29.75 24.95 28.89
N VAL A 103 29.85 26.30 29.02
CA VAL A 103 31.10 27.05 28.98
C VAL A 103 32.09 26.61 30.06
N GLU A 104 31.63 25.99 31.14
CA GLU A 104 32.44 25.45 32.23
C GLU A 104 32.89 23.98 32.04
N GLY A 105 32.63 23.40 30.86
CA GLY A 105 32.96 22.01 30.55
C GLY A 105 31.95 20.98 31.05
N ASN A 106 30.88 21.40 31.73
CA ASN A 106 29.80 20.54 32.16
C ASN A 106 28.98 20.03 30.97
N ARG A 107 28.61 18.74 30.99
CA ARG A 107 27.81 18.10 29.94
C ARG A 107 26.39 17.91 30.43
N THR A 108 25.44 18.36 29.65
CA THR A 108 24.00 18.24 29.95
C THR A 108 23.28 17.51 28.85
N ILE A 109 22.49 16.50 29.18
CA ILE A 109 21.52 15.87 28.29
C ILE A 109 20.18 16.54 28.55
N THR A 110 19.57 17.07 27.49
CA THR A 110 18.21 17.62 27.52
C THR A 110 17.37 16.87 26.50
N GLY A 111 16.17 16.46 26.90
CA GLY A 111 15.31 15.72 25.97
C GLY A 111 13.92 15.48 26.53
N TYR A 112 13.16 14.74 25.76
CA TYR A 112 11.85 14.27 26.16
C TYR A 112 11.65 12.81 25.79
N ILE A 113 10.79 12.15 26.57
CA ILE A 113 10.32 10.79 26.33
C ILE A 113 8.82 10.85 26.06
N ASP A 114 8.37 10.21 25.01
CA ASP A 114 6.97 10.02 24.67
C ASP A 114 6.54 8.58 24.94
N ASP A 115 5.40 8.38 25.59
CA ASP A 115 4.81 7.06 25.78
C ASP A 115 3.96 6.69 24.57
N ILE A 116 4.56 5.91 23.67
CA ILE A 116 3.92 5.46 22.43
C ILE A 116 3.19 4.11 22.56
N THR A 117 2.98 3.63 23.81
CA THR A 117 2.34 2.32 24.06
C THR A 117 0.95 2.28 23.46
N GLY A 118 0.10 3.28 23.72
CA GLY A 118 -1.24 3.32 23.16
C GLY A 118 -1.27 3.38 21.63
N PHE A 119 -0.30 4.06 21.02
CA PHE A 119 -0.16 4.09 19.57
C PHE A 119 0.22 2.70 19.02
N ARG A 120 1.19 2.01 19.65
CA ARG A 120 1.60 0.64 19.30
C ARG A 120 0.47 -0.37 19.47
N ASP A 121 -0.23 -0.34 20.61
CA ASP A 121 -1.37 -1.23 20.87
C ASP A 121 -2.50 -1.04 19.83
N ASN A 122 -2.74 0.20 19.39
CA ASN A 122 -3.71 0.47 18.33
C ASN A 122 -3.25 -0.08 16.97
N LEU A 123 -1.98 0.08 16.61
CA LEU A 123 -1.41 -0.49 15.38
C LEU A 123 -1.53 -2.02 15.39
N ASP A 124 -1.08 -2.68 16.45
CA ASP A 124 -1.14 -4.14 16.59
C ASP A 124 -2.59 -4.65 16.50
N THR A 125 -3.53 -3.91 17.10
CA THR A 125 -4.96 -4.23 17.02
C THR A 125 -5.48 -4.09 15.58
N MET A 126 -5.12 -3.02 14.87
CA MET A 126 -5.50 -2.82 13.48
C MET A 126 -4.92 -3.89 12.56
N GLU A 127 -3.65 -4.27 12.75
CA GLU A 127 -3.01 -5.34 12.00
C GLU A 127 -3.67 -6.71 12.26
N ALA A 128 -3.98 -7.02 13.52
CA ALA A 128 -4.69 -8.24 13.89
C ALA A 128 -6.10 -8.30 13.28
N LEU A 129 -6.83 -7.17 13.28
CA LEU A 129 -8.15 -7.07 12.65
C LEU A 129 -8.07 -7.23 11.13
N SER A 130 -7.07 -6.61 10.49
CA SER A 130 -6.83 -6.74 9.05
C SER A 130 -6.52 -8.19 8.67
N SER A 131 -5.61 -8.84 9.40
CA SER A 131 -5.25 -10.25 9.20
C SER A 131 -6.45 -11.18 9.38
N LYS A 132 -7.28 -10.94 10.41
CA LYS A 132 -8.50 -11.70 10.66
C LYS A 132 -9.53 -11.50 9.55
N LYS A 133 -9.72 -10.26 9.08
CA LYS A 133 -10.58 -9.94 7.93
C LYS A 133 -10.16 -10.73 6.69
N ASN A 134 -8.86 -10.73 6.36
CA ASN A 134 -8.32 -11.43 5.20
C ASN A 134 -8.49 -12.95 5.30
N ALA A 135 -8.27 -13.54 6.49
CA ALA A 135 -8.49 -14.96 6.71
C ALA A 135 -9.97 -15.35 6.48
N ILE A 136 -10.92 -14.55 7.00
CA ILE A 136 -12.35 -14.78 6.80
C ILE A 136 -12.71 -14.70 5.31
N LEU A 137 -12.21 -13.70 4.59
CA LEU A 137 -12.48 -13.55 3.16
C LEU A 137 -11.96 -14.72 2.34
N ASN A 138 -10.77 -15.23 2.66
CA ASN A 138 -10.20 -16.40 2.00
C ASN A 138 -11.05 -17.67 2.26
N ILE A 139 -11.51 -17.89 3.49
CA ILE A 139 -12.37 -19.00 3.84
C ILE A 139 -13.71 -18.90 3.10
N LEU A 140 -14.36 -17.74 3.15
CA LEU A 140 -15.62 -17.50 2.45
C LEU A 140 -15.48 -17.68 0.93
N SER A 141 -14.38 -17.24 0.35
CA SER A 141 -14.11 -17.44 -1.08
C SER A 141 -14.04 -18.92 -1.46
N HIS A 142 -13.28 -19.69 -0.68
CA HIS A 142 -13.17 -21.14 -0.87
C HIS A 142 -14.51 -21.85 -0.69
N ASP A 143 -15.23 -21.52 0.40
CA ASP A 143 -16.48 -22.21 0.77
C ASP A 143 -17.66 -21.84 -0.15
N LEU A 144 -17.59 -20.68 -0.82
CA LEU A 144 -18.57 -20.29 -1.83
C LEU A 144 -18.18 -20.78 -3.23
N ALA A 145 -16.92 -20.79 -3.58
CA ALA A 145 -16.48 -21.26 -4.89
C ALA A 145 -16.73 -22.77 -5.11
N GLY A 146 -16.59 -23.57 -4.04
CA GLY A 146 -16.81 -25.01 -4.08
C GLY A 146 -18.24 -25.41 -4.53
N PRO A 147 -19.30 -25.02 -3.79
CA PRO A 147 -20.68 -25.33 -4.16
C PRO A 147 -21.09 -24.72 -5.50
N LEU A 148 -20.62 -23.52 -5.84
CA LEU A 148 -20.87 -22.91 -7.16
C LEU A 148 -20.19 -23.69 -8.26
N GLY A 149 -18.99 -24.21 -8.04
CA GLY A 149 -18.31 -25.13 -8.94
C GLY A 149 -19.09 -26.42 -9.15
N SER A 150 -19.65 -26.99 -8.08
CA SER A 150 -20.52 -28.17 -8.15
C SER A 150 -21.79 -27.90 -8.96
N ILE A 151 -22.46 -26.76 -8.76
CA ILE A 151 -23.62 -26.33 -9.54
C ILE A 151 -23.25 -26.21 -11.02
N SER A 152 -22.10 -25.61 -11.33
CA SER A 152 -21.61 -25.51 -12.72
C SER A 152 -21.37 -26.88 -13.36
N ASN A 153 -20.77 -27.80 -12.61
CA ASN A 153 -20.49 -29.16 -13.08
C ASN A 153 -21.79 -29.98 -13.28
N TYR A 154 -22.75 -29.90 -12.35
CA TYR A 154 -24.04 -30.57 -12.51
C TYR A 154 -24.81 -30.01 -13.70
N SER A 155 -24.80 -28.70 -13.90
CA SER A 155 -25.40 -28.07 -15.08
C SER A 155 -24.77 -28.57 -16.38
N TYR A 156 -23.43 -28.75 -16.39
CA TYR A 156 -22.72 -29.30 -17.54
C TYR A 156 -23.13 -30.77 -17.78
N MET A 157 -23.20 -31.60 -16.74
CA MET A 157 -23.64 -33.00 -16.87
C MET A 157 -25.07 -33.12 -17.35
N LEU A 158 -25.97 -32.22 -16.89
CA LEU A 158 -27.34 -32.15 -17.37
C LEU A 158 -27.41 -31.75 -18.85
N SER A 159 -26.59 -30.79 -19.31
CA SER A 159 -26.57 -30.39 -20.71
C SER A 159 -26.17 -31.50 -21.66
N MET A 160 -25.31 -32.43 -21.18
CA MET A 160 -24.89 -33.62 -21.98
C MET A 160 -26.01 -34.68 -22.08
N LYS A 161 -27.00 -34.66 -21.18
CA LYS A 161 -28.11 -35.62 -21.15
C LYS A 161 -29.43 -35.04 -21.65
N ALA A 162 -29.52 -33.73 -21.83
CA ALA A 162 -30.72 -33.07 -22.30
C ALA A 162 -31.00 -33.38 -23.77
N ASP A 163 -32.30 -33.50 -24.12
CA ASP A 163 -32.69 -33.65 -25.52
C ASP A 163 -32.24 -32.39 -26.29
N PRO A 164 -31.45 -32.54 -27.38
CA PRO A 164 -31.04 -31.40 -28.21
C PRO A 164 -32.21 -30.55 -28.76
N LYS A 165 -33.42 -31.11 -28.79
CA LYS A 165 -34.62 -30.44 -29.25
C LYS A 165 -35.32 -29.62 -28.14
N ASP A 166 -34.97 -29.85 -26.87
CA ASP A 166 -35.53 -29.09 -25.76
C ASP A 166 -34.70 -27.82 -25.53
N GLU A 167 -34.91 -26.85 -26.39
CA GLU A 167 -34.20 -25.54 -26.33
C GLU A 167 -34.41 -24.81 -24.99
N LEU A 168 -35.55 -24.96 -24.34
CA LEU A 168 -35.85 -24.26 -23.08
C LEU A 168 -34.99 -24.83 -21.96
N THR A 169 -34.94 -26.15 -21.81
CA THR A 169 -34.10 -26.83 -20.83
C THR A 169 -32.62 -26.51 -21.05
N LEU A 170 -32.14 -26.55 -22.28
CA LEU A 170 -30.77 -26.19 -22.62
C LEU A 170 -30.45 -24.73 -22.29
N LYS A 171 -31.35 -23.79 -22.58
CA LYS A 171 -31.16 -22.37 -22.18
C LYS A 171 -31.08 -22.21 -20.66
N MET A 172 -31.94 -22.90 -19.90
CA MET A 172 -31.91 -22.86 -18.43
C MET A 172 -30.59 -23.42 -17.87
N ILE A 173 -30.14 -24.57 -18.35
CA ILE A 173 -28.89 -25.20 -17.93
C ILE A 173 -27.69 -24.28 -18.22
N ASN A 174 -27.62 -23.72 -19.42
CA ASN A 174 -26.57 -22.80 -19.81
C ASN A 174 -26.56 -21.50 -18.94
N SER A 175 -27.76 -21.03 -18.58
CA SER A 175 -27.91 -19.88 -17.69
C SER A 175 -27.37 -20.17 -16.30
N ILE A 176 -27.74 -21.32 -15.69
CA ILE A 176 -27.23 -21.77 -14.38
C ILE A 176 -25.70 -21.87 -14.40
N GLN A 177 -25.14 -22.48 -15.43
CA GLN A 177 -23.69 -22.63 -15.60
C GLN A 177 -23.00 -21.26 -15.71
N SER A 178 -23.57 -20.36 -16.52
CA SER A 178 -23.02 -19.02 -16.70
C SER A 178 -23.05 -18.20 -15.41
N ILE A 179 -24.17 -18.25 -14.66
CA ILE A 179 -24.34 -17.57 -13.38
C ILE A 179 -23.33 -18.12 -12.36
N SER A 180 -23.20 -19.44 -12.23
CA SER A 180 -22.25 -20.05 -11.29
C SER A 180 -20.82 -19.63 -11.57
N LYS A 181 -20.38 -19.70 -12.82
CA LYS A 181 -19.05 -19.24 -13.26
C LYS A 181 -18.84 -17.75 -12.99
N ARG A 182 -19.89 -16.94 -13.15
CA ARG A 182 -19.85 -15.51 -12.86
C ARG A 182 -19.70 -15.26 -11.36
N CYS A 183 -20.43 -15.96 -10.50
CA CYS A 183 -20.34 -15.83 -9.05
C CYS A 183 -18.95 -16.22 -8.54
N ILE A 184 -18.37 -17.31 -9.03
CA ILE A 184 -17.00 -17.73 -8.66
C ILE A 184 -16.00 -16.62 -8.98
N ARG A 185 -16.08 -16.03 -10.18
CA ARG A 185 -15.19 -14.93 -10.58
C ARG A 185 -15.37 -13.70 -9.69
N LEU A 186 -16.62 -13.33 -9.38
CA LEU A 186 -16.91 -12.20 -8.49
C LEU A 186 -16.26 -12.37 -7.12
N ILE A 187 -16.37 -13.56 -6.54
CA ILE A 187 -15.78 -13.90 -5.24
C ILE A 187 -14.25 -13.79 -5.31
N GLN A 188 -13.64 -14.40 -6.31
CA GLN A 188 -12.18 -14.37 -6.48
C GLN A 188 -11.63 -12.95 -6.67
N GLU A 189 -12.30 -12.13 -7.47
CA GLU A 189 -11.89 -10.73 -7.68
C GLU A 189 -12.11 -9.88 -6.44
N PHE A 190 -13.18 -10.12 -5.68
CA PHE A 190 -13.44 -9.43 -4.42
C PHE A 190 -12.34 -9.73 -3.38
N VAL A 191 -11.99 -11.02 -3.21
CA VAL A 191 -10.90 -11.42 -2.29
C VAL A 191 -9.57 -10.85 -2.72
N LYS A 192 -9.29 -10.86 -4.02
CA LYS A 192 -8.06 -10.26 -4.57
C LYS A 192 -7.98 -8.75 -4.30
N MET A 193 -9.10 -8.04 -4.42
CA MET A 193 -9.17 -6.60 -4.14
C MET A 193 -8.93 -6.31 -2.65
N GLU A 194 -9.62 -7.03 -1.77
CA GLU A 194 -9.47 -6.87 -0.32
C GLU A 194 -8.05 -7.21 0.14
N PHE A 195 -7.43 -8.23 -0.45
CA PHE A 195 -6.03 -8.57 -0.20
C PHE A 195 -5.09 -7.43 -0.64
N ILE A 196 -5.31 -6.84 -1.82
CA ILE A 196 -4.52 -5.70 -2.28
C ILE A 196 -4.66 -4.53 -1.31
N GLU A 197 -5.87 -4.16 -0.90
CA GLU A 197 -6.10 -3.05 0.04
C GLU A 197 -5.48 -3.26 1.43
N SER A 198 -5.43 -4.49 1.91
CA SER A 198 -4.83 -4.82 3.21
C SER A 198 -3.31 -4.86 3.19
N THR A 199 -2.68 -5.02 2.03
CA THR A 199 -1.22 -5.10 1.86
C THR A 199 -0.60 -3.78 1.35
N ALA A 200 -1.32 -2.67 1.47
CA ALA A 200 -0.81 -1.35 1.09
C ALA A 200 0.48 -0.98 1.86
N SER A 201 0.61 -1.43 3.12
CA SER A 201 1.80 -1.25 3.95
C SER A 201 3.01 -2.09 3.53
N ASP A 202 2.81 -3.13 2.72
CA ASP A 202 3.85 -4.12 2.37
C ASP A 202 4.39 -3.90 0.94
N LEU A 203 4.33 -2.67 0.43
CA LEU A 203 4.91 -2.34 -0.87
C LEU A 203 6.43 -2.44 -0.82
N VAL A 204 6.98 -3.42 -1.53
CA VAL A 204 8.42 -3.55 -1.72
C VAL A 204 8.82 -2.86 -3.02
N LYS A 205 9.03 -1.55 -2.96
CA LYS A 205 9.50 -0.77 -4.11
C LYS A 205 10.99 -0.96 -4.29
N THR A 206 11.38 -1.30 -5.50
CA THR A 206 12.78 -1.36 -5.92
C THR A 206 12.95 -0.67 -7.28
N ARG A 207 14.17 -0.25 -7.57
CA ARG A 207 14.51 0.45 -8.82
C ARG A 207 14.55 -0.54 -9.97
N TYR A 208 13.68 -0.34 -10.96
CA TYR A 208 13.60 -1.17 -12.17
C TYR A 208 13.76 -0.35 -13.45
N ASN A 209 14.37 -0.95 -14.47
CA ASN A 209 14.32 -0.47 -15.84
C ASN A 209 12.97 -0.86 -16.46
N LEU A 210 12.06 0.10 -16.56
CA LEU A 210 10.72 -0.14 -17.11
C LEU A 210 10.73 -0.50 -18.60
N VAL A 211 11.71 -0.01 -19.35
CA VAL A 211 11.86 -0.35 -20.79
C VAL A 211 12.05 -1.86 -20.94
N GLU A 212 12.95 -2.45 -20.17
CA GLU A 212 13.22 -3.88 -20.22
C GLU A 212 12.03 -4.71 -19.69
N ARG A 213 11.42 -4.28 -18.57
CA ARG A 213 10.34 -5.03 -17.93
C ARG A 213 9.08 -5.06 -18.76
N ILE A 214 8.66 -3.90 -19.29
CA ILE A 214 7.48 -3.84 -20.16
C ILE A 214 7.78 -4.52 -21.51
N ALA A 215 9.01 -4.40 -22.07
CA ALA A 215 9.37 -5.09 -23.29
C ALA A 215 9.26 -6.60 -23.15
N ALA A 216 9.85 -7.18 -22.09
CA ALA A 216 9.77 -8.63 -21.83
C ALA A 216 8.30 -9.09 -21.65
N PHE A 217 7.47 -8.28 -21.00
CA PHE A 217 6.06 -8.57 -20.85
C PHE A 217 5.28 -8.51 -22.17
N MET A 218 5.59 -7.51 -23.02
CA MET A 218 4.96 -7.32 -24.32
C MET A 218 5.37 -8.41 -25.34
N GLU A 219 6.54 -9.02 -25.17
CA GLU A 219 7.06 -10.02 -26.12
C GLU A 219 6.10 -11.21 -26.28
N ASP A 220 5.48 -11.66 -25.20
CA ASP A 220 4.50 -12.73 -25.22
C ASP A 220 3.25 -12.36 -26.04
N TYR A 221 2.76 -11.12 -25.90
CA TYR A 221 1.65 -10.62 -26.71
C TYR A 221 2.02 -10.45 -28.19
N LEU A 222 3.22 -9.97 -28.49
CA LEU A 222 3.69 -9.76 -29.85
C LEU A 222 3.89 -11.11 -30.59
N GLN A 223 4.37 -12.14 -29.89
CA GLN A 223 4.50 -13.50 -30.47
C GLN A 223 3.15 -14.14 -30.81
N HIS A 224 2.09 -13.76 -30.09
CA HIS A 224 0.74 -14.31 -30.29
C HIS A 224 -0.19 -13.39 -31.09
N GLU A 225 0.32 -12.33 -31.71
CA GLU A 225 -0.47 -11.31 -32.45
C GLU A 225 -1.42 -11.92 -33.48
N LEU A 226 -0.92 -12.89 -34.28
CA LEU A 226 -1.74 -13.60 -35.27
C LEU A 226 -2.91 -14.40 -34.66
N GLN A 227 -2.69 -15.00 -33.48
CA GLN A 227 -3.74 -15.74 -32.77
C GLN A 227 -4.76 -14.80 -32.15
N LEU A 228 -4.33 -13.63 -31.71
CA LEU A 228 -5.17 -12.60 -31.13
C LEU A 228 -5.95 -11.82 -32.17
N LYS A 229 -5.54 -11.88 -33.46
CA LYS A 229 -6.11 -11.11 -34.58
C LYS A 229 -6.15 -9.62 -34.28
N LYS A 230 -5.09 -9.09 -33.69
CA LYS A 230 -4.93 -7.68 -33.33
C LYS A 230 -3.56 -7.21 -33.76
N ASN A 231 -3.44 -5.92 -34.13
CA ASN A 231 -2.15 -5.28 -34.36
C ASN A 231 -1.66 -4.70 -33.02
N ILE A 232 -0.56 -5.23 -32.49
CA ILE A 232 -0.03 -4.79 -31.19
C ILE A 232 1.32 -4.14 -31.43
N ARG A 233 1.54 -2.95 -30.85
CA ARG A 233 2.80 -2.21 -30.97
C ARG A 233 3.29 -1.77 -29.61
N PHE A 234 4.59 -1.89 -29.37
CA PHE A 234 5.27 -1.29 -28.24
C PHE A 234 6.21 -0.21 -28.74
N ILE A 235 5.94 1.04 -28.35
CA ILE A 235 6.67 2.23 -28.74
C ILE A 235 7.34 2.79 -27.50
N ARG A 236 8.65 2.91 -27.54
CA ARG A 236 9.46 3.28 -26.37
C ARG A 236 10.65 4.13 -26.79
N ASP A 237 11.20 4.87 -25.83
CA ASP A 237 12.49 5.51 -25.99
C ASP A 237 13.62 4.46 -26.01
N ASP A 238 14.70 4.74 -26.72
CA ASP A 238 15.87 3.86 -26.80
C ASP A 238 16.68 3.85 -25.49
N GLN A 239 16.50 4.86 -24.63
CA GLN A 239 17.20 4.99 -23.37
C GLN A 239 16.48 4.23 -22.24
N PRO A 240 17.23 3.67 -21.27
CA PRO A 240 16.64 3.05 -20.11
C PRO A 240 15.86 4.08 -19.27
N ILE A 241 14.68 3.71 -18.81
CA ILE A 241 13.81 4.52 -17.96
C ILE A 241 13.64 3.81 -16.64
N TYR A 242 14.06 4.46 -15.56
CA TYR A 242 14.02 3.87 -14.22
C TYR A 242 12.90 4.48 -13.36
N ALA A 243 12.26 3.62 -12.58
CA ALA A 243 11.32 4.02 -11.54
C ALA A 243 11.39 3.06 -10.35
N GLU A 244 11.02 3.54 -9.16
CA GLU A 244 10.86 2.69 -7.97
C GLU A 244 9.46 2.11 -7.94
N ILE A 245 9.35 0.82 -8.22
CA ILE A 245 8.07 0.11 -8.28
C ILE A 245 8.11 -1.22 -7.50
N ASP A 246 6.96 -1.64 -7.02
CA ASP A 246 6.67 -3.04 -6.71
C ASP A 246 6.36 -3.74 -8.05
N GLU A 247 7.32 -4.50 -8.57
CA GLU A 247 7.25 -5.10 -9.91
C GLU A 247 5.96 -5.89 -10.12
N TYR A 248 5.63 -6.77 -9.18
CA TYR A 248 4.47 -7.65 -9.34
C TYR A 248 3.15 -6.85 -9.42
N LYS A 249 2.97 -5.91 -8.52
CA LYS A 249 1.75 -5.08 -8.47
C LYS A 249 1.68 -4.14 -9.67
N PHE A 250 2.81 -3.52 -10.04
CA PHE A 250 2.83 -2.60 -11.18
C PHE A 250 2.61 -3.29 -12.52
N MET A 251 3.21 -4.47 -12.74
CA MET A 251 2.96 -5.25 -13.95
C MET A 251 1.52 -5.75 -14.04
N GLN A 252 0.83 -5.93 -12.92
CA GLN A 252 -0.62 -6.19 -12.91
C GLN A 252 -1.43 -5.02 -13.49
N VAL A 253 -1.01 -3.76 -13.27
CA VAL A 253 -1.64 -2.58 -13.89
C VAL A 253 -1.52 -2.68 -15.41
N ILE A 254 -0.32 -2.89 -15.92
CA ILE A 254 -0.04 -3.01 -17.36
C ILE A 254 -0.88 -4.14 -17.99
N ASN A 255 -0.87 -5.32 -17.36
CA ASN A 255 -1.65 -6.48 -17.81
C ASN A 255 -3.15 -6.18 -17.87
N ASN A 256 -3.70 -5.52 -16.86
CA ASN A 256 -5.13 -5.18 -16.84
C ASN A 256 -5.50 -4.21 -17.97
N LEU A 257 -4.67 -3.20 -18.24
CA LEU A 257 -4.93 -2.23 -19.32
C LEU A 257 -4.86 -2.90 -20.71
N ILE A 258 -3.82 -3.72 -20.95
CA ILE A 258 -3.68 -4.46 -22.21
C ILE A 258 -4.82 -5.47 -22.39
N SER A 259 -5.17 -6.21 -21.33
CA SER A 259 -6.32 -7.13 -21.38
C SER A 259 -7.64 -6.43 -21.67
N ASN A 260 -7.83 -5.22 -21.14
CA ASN A 260 -9.01 -4.40 -21.49
C ASN A 260 -8.96 -3.96 -22.95
N ALA A 261 -7.83 -3.45 -23.44
CA ALA A 261 -7.65 -3.11 -24.84
C ALA A 261 -7.98 -4.29 -25.77
N LEU A 262 -7.49 -5.49 -25.47
CA LEU A 262 -7.77 -6.71 -26.22
C LEU A 262 -9.27 -7.09 -26.25
N LYS A 263 -9.98 -6.91 -25.14
CA LYS A 263 -11.41 -7.23 -25.01
C LYS A 263 -12.31 -6.27 -25.77
N PHE A 264 -11.92 -5.01 -25.90
CA PHE A 264 -12.77 -3.97 -26.46
C PHE A 264 -12.34 -3.46 -27.84
N THR A 265 -11.26 -4.00 -28.39
CA THR A 265 -10.81 -3.72 -29.76
C THR A 265 -11.33 -4.80 -30.72
N PRO A 266 -11.92 -4.46 -31.87
CA PRO A 266 -12.35 -5.43 -32.88
C PRO A 266 -11.15 -6.17 -33.49
N ASP A 267 -11.41 -7.28 -34.21
CA ASP A 267 -10.38 -7.97 -34.96
C ASP A 267 -9.77 -6.99 -35.98
N ASP A 268 -8.46 -7.10 -36.23
CA ASP A 268 -7.64 -6.20 -37.05
C ASP A 268 -7.47 -4.77 -36.47
N GLY A 269 -8.00 -4.50 -35.28
CA GLY A 269 -7.79 -3.22 -34.60
C GLY A 269 -6.36 -3.07 -34.06
N LEU A 270 -6.00 -1.83 -33.72
CA LEU A 270 -4.66 -1.45 -33.26
C LEU A 270 -4.64 -1.24 -31.75
N ILE A 271 -3.61 -1.78 -31.09
CA ILE A 271 -3.31 -1.54 -29.67
C ILE A 271 -1.86 -1.07 -29.59
N GLU A 272 -1.63 0.10 -29.02
CA GLU A 272 -0.31 0.68 -28.86
C GLU A 272 0.00 0.88 -27.37
N VAL A 273 1.16 0.45 -26.94
CA VAL A 273 1.70 0.76 -25.61
C VAL A 273 2.87 1.70 -25.81
N HIS A 274 2.81 2.88 -25.25
CA HIS A 274 3.87 3.89 -25.31
C HIS A 274 4.52 4.01 -23.94
N LEU A 275 5.84 4.09 -23.90
CA LEU A 275 6.63 4.34 -22.71
C LEU A 275 7.65 5.43 -22.99
N ARG A 276 7.60 6.53 -22.23
CA ARG A 276 8.54 7.67 -22.38
C ARG A 276 8.85 8.28 -21.02
N LYS A 277 10.04 8.86 -20.91
CA LYS A 277 10.43 9.72 -19.79
C LYS A 277 10.10 11.17 -20.18
N GLN A 278 9.40 11.88 -19.30
CA GLN A 278 9.15 13.31 -19.47
C GLN A 278 9.52 14.00 -18.16
N ASP A 279 10.59 14.79 -18.21
CA ASP A 279 11.17 15.43 -17.03
C ASP A 279 11.45 14.39 -15.91
N ASP A 280 10.92 14.62 -14.72
CA ASP A 280 11.05 13.74 -13.56
C ASP A 280 9.96 12.66 -13.47
N THR A 281 9.23 12.42 -14.56
CA THR A 281 8.15 11.44 -14.59
C THR A 281 8.28 10.44 -15.72
N VAL A 282 7.75 9.25 -15.50
CA VAL A 282 7.54 8.23 -16.51
C VAL A 282 6.09 8.25 -16.94
N GLN A 283 5.86 8.34 -18.22
CA GLN A 283 4.55 8.26 -18.83
C GLN A 283 4.38 6.95 -19.57
N ILE A 284 3.27 6.27 -19.27
CA ILE A 284 2.85 5.04 -19.95
C ILE A 284 1.47 5.27 -20.51
N GLU A 285 1.30 5.04 -21.80
CA GLU A 285 0.01 5.13 -22.47
C GLU A 285 -0.37 3.78 -23.07
N VAL A 286 -1.60 3.35 -22.84
CA VAL A 286 -2.19 2.18 -23.51
C VAL A 286 -3.35 2.67 -24.33
N LYS A 287 -3.17 2.67 -25.65
CA LYS A 287 -4.11 3.18 -26.64
C LYS A 287 -4.72 2.03 -27.44
N ASP A 288 -6.02 2.07 -27.63
CA ASP A 288 -6.75 1.13 -28.44
C ASP A 288 -7.67 1.83 -29.46
N THR A 289 -7.94 1.16 -30.58
CA THR A 289 -8.94 1.57 -31.58
C THR A 289 -10.26 0.82 -31.41
N GLY A 290 -10.65 0.61 -30.15
CA GLY A 290 -11.82 -0.15 -29.78
C GLY A 290 -13.13 0.62 -29.81
N ILE A 291 -14.15 0.05 -29.17
CA ILE A 291 -15.50 0.63 -29.13
C ILE A 291 -15.61 1.92 -28.33
N GLY A 292 -14.57 2.30 -27.60
CA GLY A 292 -14.57 3.47 -26.72
C GLY A 292 -15.48 3.32 -25.49
N ILE A 293 -15.50 4.34 -24.62
CA ILE A 293 -16.26 4.39 -23.38
C ILE A 293 -17.31 5.51 -23.48
N PRO A 294 -18.61 5.24 -23.28
CA PRO A 294 -19.62 6.28 -23.23
C PRO A 294 -19.39 7.29 -22.11
N GLU A 295 -19.67 8.58 -22.39
CA GLU A 295 -19.48 9.67 -21.42
C GLU A 295 -20.18 9.45 -20.09
N ALA A 296 -21.36 8.80 -20.09
CA ALA A 296 -22.11 8.48 -18.87
C ALA A 296 -21.32 7.62 -17.86
N PHE A 297 -20.22 7.00 -18.27
CA PHE A 297 -19.37 6.16 -17.41
C PHE A 297 -18.03 6.80 -17.08
N HIS A 298 -17.69 7.96 -17.62
CA HIS A 298 -16.38 8.58 -17.43
C HIS A 298 -16.10 8.90 -15.97
N GLU A 299 -17.04 9.48 -15.25
CA GLU A 299 -16.88 9.85 -13.84
C GLU A 299 -16.75 8.63 -12.91
N THR A 300 -17.36 7.50 -13.28
CA THR A 300 -17.45 6.32 -12.43
C THR A 300 -16.60 5.14 -12.89
N LEU A 301 -15.74 5.33 -13.91
CA LEU A 301 -14.96 4.23 -14.48
C LEU A 301 -14.01 3.57 -13.47
N PHE A 302 -13.44 4.37 -12.59
CA PHE A 302 -12.51 3.91 -11.56
C PHE A 302 -13.18 3.52 -10.24
N ASP A 303 -14.51 3.67 -10.14
CA ASP A 303 -15.25 3.29 -8.93
C ASP A 303 -15.37 1.78 -8.81
N LYS A 304 -15.35 1.30 -7.55
CA LYS A 304 -15.61 -0.11 -7.24
C LYS A 304 -17.01 -0.48 -7.67
N PHE A 305 -17.15 -1.62 -8.34
CA PHE A 305 -18.43 -2.13 -8.84
C PHE A 305 -19.19 -1.15 -9.76
N SER A 306 -18.45 -0.34 -10.48
CA SER A 306 -19.02 0.64 -11.42
C SER A 306 -20.06 0.03 -12.36
N LYS A 307 -21.08 0.83 -12.71
CA LYS A 307 -22.06 0.48 -13.74
C LYS A 307 -21.47 0.48 -15.16
N ALA A 308 -20.22 0.93 -15.33
CA ALA A 308 -19.47 0.90 -16.58
C ALA A 308 -19.16 -0.53 -17.11
N ARG A 309 -19.67 -1.55 -16.43
CA ARG A 309 -19.49 -2.96 -16.83
C ARG A 309 -20.12 -3.20 -18.18
N ARG A 310 -19.30 -3.64 -19.12
CA ARG A 310 -19.79 -4.08 -20.43
C ARG A 310 -19.16 -5.43 -20.78
N PRO A 311 -19.91 -6.32 -21.45
CA PRO A 311 -19.27 -7.50 -22.04
C PRO A 311 -18.27 -7.02 -23.08
N GLY A 312 -17.14 -7.73 -23.19
CA GLY A 312 -16.22 -7.54 -24.29
C GLY A 312 -16.88 -7.86 -25.64
N ILE A 313 -16.22 -7.51 -26.73
CA ILE A 313 -16.78 -7.65 -28.10
C ILE A 313 -17.11 -9.12 -28.41
N LYS A 314 -16.36 -10.07 -27.85
CA LYS A 314 -16.60 -11.52 -28.00
C LYS A 314 -17.43 -12.11 -26.86
N GLY A 315 -18.10 -11.28 -26.05
CA GLY A 315 -18.94 -11.71 -24.95
C GLY A 315 -18.17 -11.99 -23.65
N GLU A 316 -16.90 -11.55 -23.54
CA GLU A 316 -16.12 -11.68 -22.31
C GLU A 316 -16.77 -10.86 -21.19
N THR A 317 -16.97 -11.49 -20.07
CA THR A 317 -17.57 -10.81 -18.91
C THR A 317 -16.50 -10.06 -18.13
N SER A 318 -16.82 -8.83 -17.70
CA SER A 318 -15.99 -8.08 -16.74
C SER A 318 -16.73 -7.92 -15.41
N VAL A 319 -15.99 -7.94 -14.30
CA VAL A 319 -16.55 -7.84 -12.95
C VAL A 319 -16.62 -6.38 -12.49
N GLY A 320 -15.87 -5.47 -13.12
CA GLY A 320 -15.87 -4.05 -12.81
C GLY A 320 -15.02 -3.66 -11.61
N LEU A 321 -14.04 -4.50 -11.23
CA LEU A 321 -13.07 -4.22 -10.18
C LEU A 321 -11.67 -3.89 -10.72
N GLY A 322 -11.35 -4.28 -11.95
CA GLY A 322 -10.02 -4.10 -12.54
C GLY A 322 -9.56 -2.63 -12.54
N MET A 323 -10.44 -1.70 -12.87
CA MET A 323 -10.06 -0.28 -12.96
C MET A 323 -9.84 0.38 -11.59
N SER A 324 -10.62 0.03 -10.57
CA SER A 324 -10.39 0.51 -9.21
C SER A 324 -9.07 -0.02 -8.62
N ILE A 325 -8.73 -1.29 -8.88
CA ILE A 325 -7.46 -1.90 -8.49
C ILE A 325 -6.28 -1.17 -9.16
N ILE A 326 -6.37 -0.92 -10.46
CA ILE A 326 -5.33 -0.19 -11.21
C ILE A 326 -5.09 1.18 -10.58
N LYS A 327 -6.15 1.95 -10.32
CA LYS A 327 -6.05 3.27 -9.70
C LYS A 327 -5.35 3.19 -8.36
N THR A 328 -5.75 2.28 -7.48
CA THR A 328 -5.15 2.08 -6.16
C THR A 328 -3.65 1.75 -6.27
N ILE A 329 -3.26 0.84 -7.17
CA ILE A 329 -1.85 0.47 -7.32
C ILE A 329 -1.02 1.65 -7.85
N VAL A 330 -1.53 2.43 -8.82
CA VAL A 330 -0.84 3.61 -9.36
C VAL A 330 -0.68 4.68 -8.28
N GLU A 331 -1.71 4.94 -7.47
CA GLU A 331 -1.65 5.87 -6.33
C GLU A 331 -0.62 5.43 -5.28
N TRP A 332 -0.48 4.14 -5.00
CA TRP A 332 0.58 3.62 -4.12
C TRP A 332 2.00 3.87 -4.63
N HIS A 333 2.15 3.99 -5.95
CA HIS A 333 3.41 4.37 -6.60
C HIS A 333 3.57 5.89 -6.74
N HIS A 334 2.76 6.68 -6.00
CA HIS A 334 2.74 8.15 -6.08
C HIS A 334 2.45 8.67 -7.48
N GLY A 335 1.72 7.89 -8.27
CA GLY A 335 1.36 8.20 -9.64
C GLY A 335 -0.08 8.67 -9.78
N GLN A 336 -0.43 8.96 -11.02
CA GLN A 336 -1.78 9.32 -11.47
C GLN A 336 -2.18 8.46 -12.65
N ILE A 337 -3.48 8.17 -12.76
CA ILE A 337 -4.09 7.50 -13.92
C ILE A 337 -5.31 8.26 -14.38
N TRP A 338 -5.42 8.45 -15.69
CA TRP A 338 -6.59 9.02 -16.34
C TRP A 338 -6.80 8.39 -17.71
N PHE A 339 -7.83 8.78 -18.42
CA PHE A 339 -8.09 8.27 -19.76
C PHE A 339 -8.79 9.32 -20.63
N GLU A 340 -8.66 9.14 -21.93
CA GLU A 340 -9.39 9.82 -22.97
C GLU A 340 -10.12 8.77 -23.81
N SER A 341 -11.41 8.97 -24.08
CA SER A 341 -12.17 7.98 -24.83
C SER A 341 -13.30 8.61 -25.61
N LYS A 342 -13.52 8.08 -26.80
CA LYS A 342 -14.64 8.45 -27.66
C LYS A 342 -15.29 7.20 -28.26
N VAL A 343 -16.59 7.09 -28.12
CA VAL A 343 -17.35 5.95 -28.67
C VAL A 343 -17.11 5.79 -30.17
N GLY A 344 -16.77 4.58 -30.59
CA GLY A 344 -16.48 4.22 -31.97
C GLY A 344 -15.09 4.66 -32.48
N VAL A 345 -14.27 5.30 -31.64
CA VAL A 345 -12.90 5.72 -32.00
C VAL A 345 -11.85 4.92 -31.24
N GLY A 346 -12.07 4.71 -29.91
CA GLY A 346 -11.18 3.98 -29.04
C GLY A 346 -10.97 4.65 -27.69
N THR A 347 -10.00 4.14 -26.94
CA THR A 347 -9.63 4.65 -25.62
C THR A 347 -8.10 4.76 -25.50
N THR A 348 -7.63 5.77 -24.79
CA THR A 348 -6.24 5.91 -24.36
C THR A 348 -6.21 6.06 -22.85
N PHE A 349 -5.60 5.12 -22.17
CA PHE A 349 -5.27 5.21 -20.74
C PHE A 349 -3.88 5.77 -20.56
N HIS A 350 -3.74 6.71 -19.65
CA HIS A 350 -2.50 7.37 -19.29
C HIS A 350 -2.14 7.05 -17.85
N ILE A 351 -0.91 6.67 -17.62
CA ILE A 351 -0.30 6.50 -16.29
C ILE A 351 0.91 7.41 -16.22
N GLN A 352 1.03 8.11 -15.11
CA GLN A 352 2.20 8.91 -14.78
C GLN A 352 2.70 8.50 -13.39
N ILE A 353 3.99 8.16 -13.28
CA ILE A 353 4.68 7.85 -12.02
C ILE A 353 5.99 8.61 -11.92
N PRO A 354 6.54 8.84 -10.71
CA PRO A 354 7.87 9.43 -10.56
C PRO A 354 8.96 8.60 -11.25
N ALA A 355 9.85 9.26 -11.99
CA ALA A 355 11.09 8.66 -12.47
C ALA A 355 12.13 8.66 -11.35
N CYS A 356 13.08 7.73 -11.39
CA CYS A 356 14.30 7.78 -10.60
C CYS A 356 15.52 7.68 -11.51
N ASP A 357 16.62 8.34 -11.11
CA ASP A 357 17.88 8.35 -11.86
C ASP A 357 18.67 7.04 -11.70
#